data_66541785b3d2e40649bf7feff4c54bbf
#
_entry.id   66541785b3d2e40649bf7feff4c54bbf
#
_cell.length_a   1.000
_cell.length_b   1.000
_cell.length_c   1.000
_cell.angle_alpha   90.00
_cell.angle_beta   90.00
_cell.angle_gamma   90.00
#
_symmetry.space_group_name_H-M   'P 1'
#
loop_
_entity.id
_entity.type
_entity.pdbx_description
1 polymer ?
#
loop_
_entity_poly.entity_id
_entity_poly.type
_entity_poly.pdbx_seq_one_letter_code
_entity_poly.pdbx_strand_id
1 'polypeptide(L)'
;YGLFERYGLYIIMLCEVGSGDGEGYTKFALCSRSMKLLRTGGERILHIRLTLDSPDGLSDLLLCGKYFGASLRRSDPIPTAATGRENSFDVAFRVDGADLAGLICALKLEYPQFSAVGIYTEIKAEEI
;
A
#
# COMPACT_ATOMS: atom_id res chain seq x y z
N TYR A 1 -4.53 8.23 5.29
CA TYR A 1 -3.12 8.14 4.85
C TYR A 1 -2.53 9.48 4.41
N GLY A 2 -3.37 10.44 4.01
CA GLY A 2 -2.89 11.78 3.64
C GLY A 2 -2.11 12.48 4.74
N LEU A 3 -2.46 12.24 6.01
CA LEU A 3 -1.73 12.79 7.15
C LEU A 3 -0.31 12.27 7.24
N PHE A 4 -0.10 11.00 6.92
CA PHE A 4 1.23 10.39 6.97
C PHE A 4 2.16 10.99 5.92
N GLU A 5 1.68 11.19 4.71
CA GLU A 5 2.44 11.86 3.65
C GLU A 5 2.78 13.28 4.04
N ARG A 6 1.81 14.00 4.61
CA ARG A 6 1.96 15.40 5.01
C ARG A 6 3.07 15.61 6.03
N TYR A 7 3.27 14.67 6.94
CA TYR A 7 4.30 14.73 7.98
C TYR A 7 5.53 13.90 7.67
N GLY A 8 5.63 13.37 6.46
CA GLY A 8 6.75 12.54 6.03
C GLY A 8 6.85 11.23 6.77
N LEU A 9 5.70 10.64 7.12
CA LEU A 9 5.63 9.37 7.83
C LEU A 9 5.35 8.22 6.87
N TYR A 10 5.92 7.07 7.17
CA TYR A 10 5.67 5.83 6.46
C TYR A 10 5.03 4.82 7.41
N ILE A 11 4.03 4.09 6.91
CA ILE A 11 3.46 2.98 7.65
C ILE A 11 4.42 1.80 7.51
N ILE A 12 4.87 1.23 8.62
CA ILE A 12 5.78 0.09 8.63
C ILE A 12 5.10 -1.19 9.13
N MET A 13 3.98 -1.06 9.81
CA MET A 13 3.19 -2.20 10.27
C MET A 13 1.73 -1.77 10.35
N LEU A 14 0.84 -2.63 9.91
CA LEU A 14 -0.60 -2.47 10.07
C LEU A 14 -1.14 -3.67 10.83
N CYS A 15 -1.74 -3.41 11.98
CA CYS A 15 -2.33 -4.43 12.83
C CYS A 15 -3.84 -4.24 12.88
N GLU A 16 -4.56 -5.33 12.77
CA GLU A 16 -6.01 -5.34 12.85
C GLU A 16 -6.43 -6.18 14.06
N VAL A 17 -7.12 -5.55 14.99
CA VAL A 17 -7.57 -6.20 16.23
C VAL A 17 -9.09 -6.23 16.24
N GLY A 18 -9.64 -7.44 16.36
CA GLY A 18 -11.07 -7.63 16.43
C GLY A 18 -11.63 -7.12 17.77
N SER A 19 -12.83 -6.51 17.73
CA SER A 19 -13.54 -6.16 18.96
C SER A 19 -14.08 -7.41 19.64
N GLY A 20 -14.19 -7.39 20.96
CA GLY A 20 -14.62 -8.55 21.73
C GLY A 20 -16.06 -9.00 21.46
N ASP A 21 -16.89 -8.15 20.87
CA ASP A 21 -18.27 -8.47 20.49
C ASP A 21 -18.39 -9.05 19.08
N GLY A 22 -17.29 -9.20 18.36
CA GLY A 22 -17.27 -9.73 17.02
C GLY A 22 -17.74 -8.76 15.94
N GLU A 23 -18.05 -7.52 16.30
CA GLU A 23 -18.51 -6.49 15.36
C GLU A 23 -17.41 -5.46 15.11
N GLY A 24 -16.75 -5.60 13.96
CA GLY A 24 -15.75 -4.65 13.53
C GLY A 24 -14.35 -4.92 14.06
N TYR A 25 -13.44 -4.12 13.56
CA TYR A 25 -12.02 -4.23 13.84
C TYR A 25 -11.44 -2.84 14.07
N THR A 26 -10.45 -2.77 14.94
CA THR A 26 -9.64 -1.57 15.09
C THR A 26 -8.31 -1.79 14.39
N LYS A 27 -7.94 -0.87 13.51
CA LYS A 27 -6.66 -0.91 12.81
C LYS A 27 -5.69 0.04 13.47
N PHE A 28 -4.47 -0.44 13.69
CA PHE A 28 -3.37 0.36 14.22
C PHE A 28 -2.26 0.40 13.20
N ALA A 29 -1.70 1.59 12.98
CA ALA A 29 -0.56 1.76 12.12
C ALA A 29 0.66 2.15 12.93
N LEU A 30 1.74 1.39 12.79
CA LEU A 30 3.04 1.76 13.32
C LEU A 30 3.76 2.53 12.23
N CYS A 31 4.16 3.77 12.53
CA CYS A 31 4.73 4.69 11.56
C CYS A 31 6.18 5.03 11.87
N SER A 32 6.92 5.38 10.84
CA SER A 32 8.31 5.82 10.97
C SER A 32 8.58 6.94 9.96
N ARG A 33 9.56 7.79 10.25
CA ARG A 33 10.02 8.81 9.30
C ARG A 33 10.90 8.25 8.21
N SER A 34 11.39 7.03 8.37
CA SER A 34 12.10 6.30 7.33
C SER A 34 11.35 5.04 6.97
N MET A 35 11.43 4.64 5.69
CA MET A 35 10.81 3.41 5.25
C MET A 35 11.64 2.24 5.76
N LYS A 36 11.07 1.49 6.68
CA LYS A 36 11.73 0.33 7.30
C LYS A 36 10.97 -0.93 6.98
N LEU A 37 11.72 -2.01 6.90
CA LEU A 37 11.17 -3.33 6.67
C LEU A 37 11.23 -4.12 7.98
N LEU A 38 10.06 -4.43 8.52
CA LEU A 38 9.95 -5.28 9.70
C LEU A 38 9.74 -6.73 9.26
N ARG A 39 10.46 -7.64 9.90
CA ARG A 39 10.29 -9.07 9.66
C ARG A 39 9.48 -9.67 10.80
N THR A 40 8.18 -9.67 10.61
CA THR A 40 7.23 -10.29 11.54
C THR A 40 6.38 -11.28 10.76
N GLY A 41 5.55 -12.06 11.42
CA GLY A 41 4.55 -12.89 10.75
C GLY A 41 3.56 -12.03 9.97
N GLY A 42 2.77 -12.63 9.09
CA GLY A 42 1.77 -11.96 8.27
C GLY A 42 2.23 -11.67 6.85
N GLU A 43 1.39 -10.95 6.11
CA GLU A 43 1.66 -10.58 4.73
C GLU A 43 2.43 -9.27 4.66
N ARG A 44 3.47 -9.25 3.84
CA ARG A 44 4.25 -8.03 3.60
C ARG A 44 3.58 -7.24 2.49
N ILE A 45 3.29 -5.98 2.76
CA ILE A 45 2.51 -5.10 1.88
C ILE A 45 3.35 -3.88 1.49
N LEU A 46 3.37 -3.60 0.19
CA LEU A 46 3.81 -2.30 -0.34
C LEU A 46 2.55 -1.48 -0.60
N HIS A 47 2.41 -0.39 0.13
CA HIS A 47 1.28 0.52 -0.02
C HIS A 47 1.74 1.77 -0.77
N ILE A 48 1.10 2.06 -1.87
CA ILE A 48 1.44 3.19 -2.72
C ILE A 48 0.20 4.02 -3.05
N ARG A 49 0.43 5.24 -3.46
CA ARG A 49 -0.59 6.12 -4.03
C ARG A 49 -0.13 6.54 -5.41
N LEU A 50 -1.01 6.44 -6.38
CA LEU A 50 -0.70 6.86 -7.74
C LEU A 50 -1.93 7.36 -8.47
N THR A 51 -1.70 8.06 -9.58
CA THR A 51 -2.74 8.55 -10.47
C THR A 51 -2.58 7.84 -11.80
N LEU A 52 -3.66 7.27 -12.32
CA LEU A 52 -3.69 6.60 -13.60
C LEU A 52 -4.20 7.55 -14.69
N ASP A 53 -3.81 7.30 -15.92
CA ASP A 53 -4.31 8.08 -17.08
C ASP A 53 -5.78 7.79 -17.33
N SER A 54 -6.22 6.58 -17.04
CA SER A 54 -7.61 6.15 -17.19
C SER A 54 -7.95 5.08 -16.17
N PRO A 55 -9.24 4.81 -15.90
CA PRO A 55 -9.64 3.72 -15.00
C PRO A 55 -9.15 2.34 -15.44
N ASP A 56 -8.92 2.16 -16.76
CA ASP A 56 -8.44 0.89 -17.31
C ASP A 56 -6.97 0.63 -16.99
N GLY A 57 -6.23 1.63 -16.53
CA GLY A 57 -4.83 1.51 -16.17
C GLY A 57 -4.54 0.55 -15.02
N LEU A 58 -5.55 0.17 -14.24
CA LEU A 58 -5.39 -0.82 -13.16
C LEU A 58 -4.93 -2.19 -13.69
N SER A 59 -5.37 -2.57 -14.89
CA SER A 59 -4.93 -3.81 -15.51
C SER A 59 -3.43 -3.82 -15.80
N ASP A 60 -2.92 -2.70 -16.31
CA ASP A 60 -1.49 -2.54 -16.59
C ASP A 60 -0.67 -2.54 -15.31
N LEU A 61 -1.20 -1.91 -14.27
CA LEU A 61 -0.58 -1.90 -12.95
C LEU A 61 -0.49 -3.31 -12.37
N LEU A 62 -1.55 -4.09 -12.50
CA LEU A 62 -1.60 -5.48 -12.06
C LEU A 62 -0.52 -6.32 -12.74
N LEU A 63 -0.38 -6.16 -14.06
CA LEU A 63 0.62 -6.88 -14.85
C LEU A 63 2.04 -6.46 -14.46
N CYS A 64 2.26 -5.18 -14.22
CA CYS A 64 3.54 -4.68 -13.73
C CYS A 64 3.92 -5.34 -12.41
N GLY A 65 2.98 -5.41 -11.47
CA GLY A 65 3.20 -6.09 -10.20
C GLY A 65 3.56 -7.56 -10.38
N LYS A 66 2.81 -8.26 -11.21
CA LYS A 66 3.05 -9.69 -11.49
C LYS A 66 4.42 -9.95 -12.09
N TYR A 67 4.89 -9.09 -12.95
CA TYR A 67 6.21 -9.22 -13.56
C TYR A 67 7.32 -9.30 -12.52
N PHE A 68 7.18 -8.58 -11.42
CA PHE A 68 8.15 -8.55 -10.33
C PHE A 68 7.82 -9.52 -9.19
N GLY A 69 6.79 -10.34 -9.35
CA GLY A 69 6.40 -11.32 -8.34
C GLY A 69 5.47 -10.79 -7.25
N ALA A 70 4.90 -9.61 -7.45
CA ALA A 70 3.92 -9.03 -6.54
C ALA A 70 2.50 -9.31 -6.99
N SER A 71 1.56 -9.37 -6.06
CA SER A 71 0.14 -9.51 -6.38
C SER A 71 -0.65 -8.34 -5.83
N LEU A 72 -1.63 -7.86 -6.60
CA LEU A 72 -2.50 -6.78 -6.17
C LEU A 72 -3.43 -7.29 -5.07
N ARG A 73 -3.36 -6.67 -3.91
CA ARG A 73 -4.17 -7.04 -2.74
C ARG A 73 -5.45 -6.22 -2.69
N ARG A 74 -5.33 -4.92 -2.86
CA ARG A 74 -6.44 -3.95 -2.85
C ARG A 74 -6.11 -2.77 -3.73
N SER A 75 -7.16 -2.13 -4.25
CA SER A 75 -7.06 -0.83 -4.88
C SER A 75 -8.28 -0.03 -4.48
N ASP A 76 -8.08 1.08 -3.81
CA ASP A 76 -9.14 1.94 -3.31
C ASP A 76 -9.09 3.28 -4.01
N PRO A 77 -10.18 3.70 -4.68
CA PRO A 77 -10.20 5.00 -5.34
C PRO A 77 -10.13 6.12 -4.30
N ILE A 78 -9.40 7.17 -4.62
CA ILE A 78 -9.27 8.36 -3.80
C ILE A 78 -10.18 9.42 -4.40
N PRO A 79 -11.07 10.05 -3.62
CA PRO A 79 -11.93 11.11 -4.15
C PRO A 79 -11.13 12.24 -4.77
N THR A 80 -11.60 12.73 -5.91
CA THR A 80 -10.97 13.85 -6.63
C THR A 80 -10.80 15.07 -5.72
N ALA A 81 -11.75 15.31 -4.83
CA ALA A 81 -11.68 16.42 -3.88
C ALA A 81 -10.47 16.33 -2.94
N ALA A 82 -9.98 15.11 -2.66
CA ALA A 82 -8.84 14.93 -1.76
C ALA A 82 -7.49 15.13 -2.44
N THR A 83 -7.38 14.83 -3.74
CA THR A 83 -6.13 14.87 -4.49
C THR A 83 -6.08 15.97 -5.54
N GLY A 84 -7.22 16.50 -5.95
CA GLY A 84 -7.33 17.40 -7.10
C GLY A 84 -7.13 16.69 -8.44
N ARG A 85 -7.10 15.36 -8.46
CA ARG A 85 -6.83 14.56 -9.66
C ARG A 85 -7.83 13.42 -9.77
N GLU A 86 -8.27 13.17 -11.00
CA GLU A 86 -9.10 12.00 -11.30
C GLU A 86 -8.24 10.74 -11.36
N ASN A 87 -8.86 9.59 -11.18
CA ASN A 87 -8.21 8.28 -11.29
C ASN A 87 -7.02 8.07 -10.35
N SER A 88 -7.09 8.63 -9.16
CA SER A 88 -6.11 8.39 -8.11
C SER A 88 -6.55 7.23 -7.24
N PHE A 89 -5.59 6.39 -6.83
CA PHE A 89 -5.86 5.19 -6.06
C PHE A 89 -4.82 4.99 -4.97
N ASP A 90 -5.27 4.47 -3.84
CA ASP A 90 -4.41 3.81 -2.86
C ASP A 90 -4.35 2.34 -3.25
N VAL A 91 -3.16 1.83 -3.46
CA VAL A 91 -2.94 0.48 -3.96
C VAL A 91 -2.04 -0.27 -2.99
N ALA A 92 -2.42 -1.49 -2.66
CA ALA A 92 -1.64 -2.36 -1.81
C ALA A 92 -1.24 -3.62 -2.58
N PHE A 93 0.06 -3.85 -2.70
CA PHE A 93 0.62 -5.08 -3.26
C PHE A 93 1.14 -5.98 -2.16
N ARG A 94 0.84 -7.26 -2.25
CA ARG A 94 1.54 -8.27 -1.47
C ARG A 94 2.89 -8.53 -2.14
N VAL A 95 3.96 -8.33 -1.41
CA VAL A 95 5.31 -8.34 -1.98
C VAL A 95 6.22 -9.40 -1.37
N ASP A 96 5.65 -10.40 -0.70
CA ASP A 96 6.42 -11.54 -0.19
C ASP A 96 7.11 -12.27 -1.35
N GLY A 97 8.43 -12.36 -1.29
CA GLY A 97 9.22 -13.01 -2.33
C GLY A 97 9.34 -12.24 -3.63
N ALA A 98 8.84 -11.00 -3.70
CA ALA A 98 8.90 -10.18 -4.90
C ALA A 98 10.26 -9.45 -5.02
N ASP A 99 10.59 -9.06 -6.26
CA ASP A 99 11.69 -8.12 -6.52
C ASP A 99 11.19 -6.70 -6.24
N LEU A 100 11.30 -6.30 -4.99
CA LEU A 100 10.76 -5.03 -4.51
C LEU A 100 11.47 -3.85 -5.15
N ALA A 101 12.79 -3.89 -5.26
CA ALA A 101 13.56 -2.80 -5.85
C ALA A 101 13.20 -2.59 -7.32
N GLY A 102 13.09 -3.68 -8.08
CA GLY A 102 12.67 -3.64 -9.49
C GLY A 102 11.26 -3.08 -9.65
N LEU A 103 10.33 -3.51 -8.80
CA LEU A 103 8.95 -3.03 -8.82
C LEU A 103 8.88 -1.52 -8.54
N ILE A 104 9.56 -1.04 -7.52
CA ILE A 104 9.55 0.38 -7.17
C ILE A 104 10.16 1.22 -8.30
N CYS A 105 11.27 0.77 -8.88
CA CYS A 105 11.88 1.48 -10.01
C CYS A 105 10.94 1.55 -11.21
N ALA A 106 10.27 0.44 -11.55
CA ALA A 106 9.32 0.41 -12.65
C ALA A 106 8.14 1.34 -12.41
N LEU A 107 7.61 1.35 -11.18
CA LEU A 107 6.49 2.21 -10.82
C LEU A 107 6.85 3.69 -10.90
N LYS A 108 8.06 4.06 -10.49
CA LYS A 108 8.53 5.45 -10.60
C LYS A 108 8.67 5.91 -12.05
N LEU A 109 9.08 5.02 -12.93
CA LEU A 109 9.23 5.33 -14.35
C LEU A 109 7.89 5.43 -15.06
N GLU A 110 6.95 4.53 -14.77
CA GLU A 110 5.65 4.47 -15.43
C GLU A 110 4.64 5.47 -14.86
N TYR A 111 4.76 5.79 -13.58
CA TYR A 111 3.79 6.63 -12.88
C TYR A 111 4.51 7.81 -12.21
N PRO A 112 4.67 8.95 -12.90
CA PRO A 112 5.34 10.12 -12.32
C PRO A 112 4.70 10.68 -11.05
N GLN A 113 3.41 10.39 -10.85
CA GLN A 113 2.67 10.82 -9.67
C GLN A 113 2.64 9.76 -8.55
N PHE A 114 3.53 8.79 -8.65
CA PHE A 114 3.67 7.74 -7.66
C PHE A 114 4.26 8.27 -6.36
N SER A 115 3.67 7.86 -5.26
CA SER A 115 4.28 8.04 -3.94
C SER A 115 4.12 6.78 -3.11
N ALA A 116 5.16 6.44 -2.36
CA ALA A 116 5.11 5.32 -1.43
C ALA A 116 4.51 5.79 -0.11
N VAL A 117 3.48 5.10 0.35
CA VAL A 117 2.89 5.34 1.67
C VAL A 117 3.69 4.55 2.72
N GLY A 118 4.08 3.33 2.39
CA GLY A 118 4.91 2.53 3.27
C GLY A 118 5.04 1.09 2.83
N ILE A 119 5.97 0.40 3.47
CA ILE A 119 6.09 -1.05 3.41
C ILE A 119 5.83 -1.55 4.82
N TYR A 120 4.85 -2.42 4.98
CA TYR A 120 4.48 -2.90 6.29
C TYR A 120 4.06 -4.37 6.25
N THR A 121 4.01 -4.97 7.43
CA THR A 121 3.43 -6.29 7.60
C THR A 121 2.01 -6.14 8.12
N GLU A 122 1.06 -6.77 7.43
CA GLU A 122 -0.34 -6.79 7.86
C GLU A 122 -0.59 -8.05 8.68
N ILE A 123 -0.94 -7.87 9.94
CA ILE A 123 -1.14 -8.96 10.90
C ILE A 123 -2.58 -8.91 11.38
N LYS A 124 -3.25 -10.07 11.35
CA LYS A 124 -4.60 -10.19 11.90
C LYS A 124 -4.53 -10.51 13.39
N ALA A 125 -5.58 -10.13 14.14
CA ALA A 125 -5.64 -10.30 15.59
C ALA A 125 -5.41 -11.74 16.04
N GLU A 126 -5.90 -12.70 15.28
CA GLU A 126 -5.74 -14.12 15.59
C GLU A 126 -4.31 -14.65 15.42
N GLU A 127 -3.43 -13.87 14.84
CA GLU A 127 -2.02 -14.20 14.63
C GLU A 127 -1.11 -13.55 15.69
N ILE A 128 -1.68 -12.69 16.49
CA ILE A 128 -1.00 -11.98 17.56
C ILE A 128 -1.18 -12.75 18.87
#